data_c8831f6841a41a751a5ee3a45179bf74
#
_entry.id   c8831f6841a41a751a5ee3a45179bf74
#
_cell.length_a   1.000
_cell.length_b   1.000
_cell.length_c   1.000
_cell.angle_alpha   90.00
_cell.angle_beta   90.00
_cell.angle_gamma   90.00
#
_symmetry.space_group_name_H-M   'P 1'
#
loop_
_entity.id
_entity.type
_entity.pdbx_description
1 polymer ?
#
loop_
_entity_poly.entity_id
_entity_poly.type
_entity_poly.pdbx_seq_one_letter_code
_entity_poly.pdbx_strand_id
1 'polypeptide(L)'
;MKFKKIIVILSFIIFAGADLLAQKVITKKYLSIRTSVANLRIGPSPAHPIAFVYEKKNMPVEVIDEFEVWRKVKDYQGDIGWIHLSQLSRKRTLLTTKDGIVLFKNATIYSKPIIKIGNLEAAVIKKCIPNWCLVEIQKYKGWIQTDHVWGLENKEIIN
;
A
#
# COMPACT_ATOMS: atom_id res chain seq x y z
N MET A 1 -7.64 -41.99 -71.88
CA MET A 1 -6.72 -41.43 -70.91
C MET A 1 -7.46 -40.46 -70.04
N LYS A 2 -7.76 -40.83 -68.76
CA LYS A 2 -8.56 -39.98 -67.87
C LYS A 2 -7.56 -39.34 -66.85
N PHE A 3 -7.39 -38.03 -66.94
CA PHE A 3 -6.60 -37.28 -65.98
C PHE A 3 -7.41 -37.11 -64.68
N LYS A 4 -6.96 -37.73 -63.59
CA LYS A 4 -7.47 -37.48 -62.25
C LYS A 4 -6.87 -36.14 -61.74
N LYS A 5 -7.75 -35.14 -61.53
CA LYS A 5 -7.37 -33.90 -60.85
C LYS A 5 -7.25 -34.18 -59.35
N ILE A 6 -6.04 -34.07 -58.80
CA ILE A 6 -5.76 -34.13 -57.37
C ILE A 6 -6.02 -32.72 -56.83
N ILE A 7 -7.08 -32.58 -56.04
CA ILE A 7 -7.38 -31.36 -55.26
C ILE A 7 -6.57 -31.45 -53.97
N VAL A 8 -5.53 -30.63 -53.86
CA VAL A 8 -4.77 -30.43 -52.64
C VAL A 8 -5.53 -29.39 -51.80
N ILE A 9 -6.23 -29.84 -50.76
CA ILE A 9 -6.85 -28.96 -49.78
C ILE A 9 -5.75 -28.52 -48.81
N LEU A 10 -5.30 -27.27 -48.99
CA LEU A 10 -4.34 -26.63 -48.06
C LEU A 10 -5.12 -26.17 -46.80
N SER A 11 -5.06 -26.97 -45.75
CA SER A 11 -5.66 -26.66 -44.44
C SER A 11 -4.83 -25.55 -43.80
N PHE A 12 -5.36 -24.30 -43.83
CA PHE A 12 -4.79 -23.16 -43.18
C PHE A 12 -5.18 -23.21 -41.69
N ILE A 13 -4.30 -23.78 -40.84
CA ILE A 13 -4.46 -23.78 -39.38
C ILE A 13 -4.15 -22.37 -38.92
N ILE A 14 -5.21 -21.59 -38.67
CA ILE A 14 -5.12 -20.29 -37.97
C ILE A 14 -4.77 -20.58 -36.49
N PHE A 15 -3.50 -20.44 -36.15
CA PHE A 15 -3.04 -20.39 -34.78
C PHE A 15 -3.54 -19.06 -34.18
N ALA A 16 -4.73 -19.05 -33.60
CA ALA A 16 -5.17 -17.97 -32.74
C ALA A 16 -4.27 -17.95 -31.51
N GLY A 17 -3.21 -17.14 -31.56
CA GLY A 17 -2.39 -16.84 -30.39
C GLY A 17 -3.27 -16.16 -29.37
N ALA A 18 -3.67 -16.89 -28.34
CA ALA A 18 -4.24 -16.30 -27.14
C ALA A 18 -3.12 -15.50 -26.47
N ASP A 19 -3.07 -14.19 -26.71
CA ASP A 19 -2.29 -13.27 -25.89
C ASP A 19 -2.84 -13.35 -24.47
N LEU A 20 -2.21 -14.19 -23.67
CA LEU A 20 -2.41 -14.25 -22.24
C LEU A 20 -1.86 -12.92 -21.69
N LEU A 21 -2.72 -11.90 -21.64
CA LEU A 21 -2.42 -10.65 -20.94
C LEU A 21 -2.15 -11.03 -19.49
N ALA A 22 -0.87 -11.22 -19.17
CA ALA A 22 -0.42 -11.38 -17.80
C ALA A 22 -0.83 -10.11 -17.06
N GLN A 23 -1.93 -10.18 -16.33
CA GLN A 23 -2.44 -9.10 -15.51
C GLN A 23 -1.38 -8.85 -14.44
N LYS A 24 -0.56 -7.79 -14.66
CA LYS A 24 0.45 -7.37 -13.69
C LYS A 24 -0.25 -7.08 -12.38
N VAL A 25 -0.11 -7.96 -11.42
CA VAL A 25 -0.58 -7.73 -10.04
C VAL A 25 0.24 -6.54 -9.53
N ILE A 26 -0.39 -5.37 -9.50
CA ILE A 26 0.21 -4.17 -8.95
C ILE A 26 0.11 -4.31 -7.43
N THR A 27 1.17 -4.79 -6.80
CA THR A 27 1.29 -4.78 -5.34
C THR A 27 1.45 -3.34 -4.88
N LYS A 28 0.59 -2.92 -3.97
CA LYS A 28 0.66 -1.57 -3.39
C LYS A 28 1.93 -1.43 -2.56
N LYS A 29 2.69 -0.39 -2.82
CA LYS A 29 3.90 -0.10 -2.07
C LYS A 29 3.63 1.02 -1.08
N TYR A 30 3.73 0.73 0.20
CA TYR A 30 3.58 1.72 1.26
C TYR A 30 4.93 2.16 1.81
N LEU A 31 5.08 3.46 1.99
CA LEU A 31 6.15 4.11 2.75
C LEU A 31 5.51 4.87 3.92
N SER A 32 6.33 5.43 4.80
CA SER A 32 5.87 6.30 5.89
C SER A 32 6.61 7.62 5.91
N ILE A 33 5.96 8.67 6.41
CA ILE A 33 6.60 9.96 6.65
C ILE A 33 7.67 9.79 7.73
N ARG A 34 8.90 10.17 7.40
CA ARG A 34 10.08 10.01 8.26
C ARG A 34 10.31 11.20 9.19
N THR A 35 10.04 12.39 8.69
CA THR A 35 10.30 13.67 9.34
C THR A 35 9.07 14.14 10.14
N SER A 36 9.24 15.07 11.07
CA SER A 36 8.11 15.70 11.76
C SER A 36 7.29 16.59 10.83
N VAL A 37 7.93 17.11 9.78
CA VAL A 37 7.30 17.91 8.73
C VAL A 37 7.72 17.34 7.38
N ALA A 38 6.76 17.11 6.49
CA ALA A 38 7.01 16.66 5.13
C ALA A 38 6.13 17.41 4.13
N ASN A 39 6.73 17.88 3.04
CA ASN A 39 6.06 18.67 2.02
C ASN A 39 5.56 17.78 0.88
N LEU A 40 4.25 17.76 0.65
CA LEU A 40 3.63 17.22 -0.55
C LEU A 40 3.61 18.33 -1.61
N ARG A 41 4.28 18.11 -2.74
CA ARG A 41 4.36 19.09 -3.85
C ARG A 41 3.53 18.63 -5.05
N ILE A 42 3.15 19.58 -5.89
CA ILE A 42 2.39 19.30 -7.12
C ILE A 42 3.24 18.63 -8.21
N GLY A 43 4.58 18.68 -8.11
CA GLY A 43 5.51 18.07 -9.06
C GLY A 43 6.82 17.63 -8.41
N PRO A 44 7.64 16.84 -9.14
CA PRO A 44 8.84 16.19 -8.62
C PRO A 44 10.07 17.11 -8.66
N SER A 45 9.99 18.30 -8.06
CA SER A 45 11.16 19.18 -7.88
C SER A 45 10.93 20.16 -6.73
N PRO A 46 12.00 20.73 -6.12
CA PRO A 46 11.87 21.75 -5.08
C PRO A 46 11.19 23.04 -5.58
N ALA A 47 11.25 23.30 -6.88
CA ALA A 47 10.65 24.48 -7.52
C ALA A 47 9.12 24.42 -7.62
N HIS A 48 8.54 23.21 -7.53
CA HIS A 48 7.09 23.07 -7.56
C HIS A 48 6.46 23.53 -6.24
N PRO A 49 5.29 24.20 -6.29
CA PRO A 49 4.56 24.60 -5.11
C PRO A 49 4.26 23.44 -4.15
N ILE A 50 4.21 23.75 -2.85
CA ILE A 50 3.73 22.86 -1.82
C ILE A 50 2.20 22.86 -1.86
N ALA A 51 1.59 21.69 -2.07
CA ALA A 51 0.15 21.52 -2.04
C ALA A 51 -0.35 21.25 -0.61
N PHE A 52 0.43 20.48 0.17
CA PHE A 52 0.07 20.10 1.52
C PHE A 52 1.32 19.86 2.39
N VAL A 53 1.21 20.04 3.70
CA VAL A 53 2.27 19.78 4.67
C VAL A 53 1.81 18.75 5.68
N TYR A 54 2.51 17.61 5.74
CA TYR A 54 2.30 16.63 6.80
C TYR A 54 3.09 17.04 8.05
N GLU A 55 2.40 17.17 9.16
CA GLU A 55 3.00 17.50 10.47
C GLU A 55 3.05 16.30 11.42
N LYS A 56 2.76 15.10 10.92
CA LYS A 56 2.71 13.88 11.72
C LYS A 56 3.66 12.82 11.17
N LYS A 57 4.66 12.45 11.98
CA LYS A 57 5.59 11.36 11.67
C LYS A 57 4.88 10.00 11.64
N ASN A 58 5.43 9.07 10.88
CA ASN A 58 4.91 7.72 10.69
C ASN A 58 3.56 7.62 9.96
N MET A 59 3.05 8.71 9.39
CA MET A 59 1.89 8.63 8.50
C MET A 59 2.20 7.72 7.31
N PRO A 60 1.43 6.67 7.04
CA PRO A 60 1.60 5.86 5.83
C PRO A 60 1.23 6.66 4.59
N VAL A 61 1.86 6.34 3.47
CA VAL A 61 1.54 6.85 2.14
C VAL A 61 1.70 5.72 1.12
N GLU A 62 0.76 5.61 0.18
CA GLU A 62 0.83 4.67 -0.94
C GLU A 62 1.68 5.29 -2.06
N VAL A 63 2.73 4.61 -2.50
CA VAL A 63 3.54 5.05 -3.64
C VAL A 63 2.86 4.60 -4.93
N ILE A 64 2.49 5.56 -5.77
CA ILE A 64 1.80 5.33 -7.04
C ILE A 64 2.68 5.58 -8.26
N ASP A 65 3.78 6.34 -8.10
CA ASP A 65 4.76 6.61 -9.16
C ASP A 65 6.11 7.02 -8.57
N GLU A 66 7.18 6.95 -9.37
CA GLU A 66 8.54 7.28 -8.95
C GLU A 66 9.24 8.09 -10.05
N PHE A 67 9.90 9.18 -9.66
CA PHE A 67 10.75 9.97 -10.52
C PHE A 67 12.02 10.35 -9.78
N GLU A 68 13.17 9.83 -10.17
CA GLU A 68 14.46 10.03 -9.50
C GLU A 68 14.37 9.86 -7.97
N VAL A 69 14.64 10.93 -7.23
CA VAL A 69 14.56 10.99 -5.76
C VAL A 69 13.19 11.39 -5.23
N TRP A 70 12.17 11.44 -6.09
CA TRP A 70 10.80 11.80 -5.74
C TRP A 70 9.87 10.60 -5.81
N ARG A 71 8.88 10.59 -4.94
CA ARG A 71 7.81 9.58 -4.94
C ARG A 71 6.48 10.28 -5.07
N LYS A 72 5.73 9.92 -6.09
CA LYS A 72 4.31 10.31 -6.18
C LYS A 72 3.54 9.42 -5.24
N VAL A 73 2.88 10.05 -4.30
CA VAL A 73 2.17 9.32 -3.24
C VAL A 73 0.71 9.71 -3.22
N LYS A 74 -0.09 8.79 -2.69
CA LYS A 74 -1.48 8.99 -2.36
C LYS A 74 -1.65 8.73 -0.87
N ASP A 75 -2.32 9.61 -0.16
CA ASP A 75 -2.64 9.42 1.26
C ASP A 75 -4.00 8.76 1.47
N TYR A 76 -4.39 8.58 2.73
CA TYR A 76 -5.65 7.92 3.09
C TYR A 76 -6.90 8.74 2.72
N GLN A 77 -6.80 10.05 2.55
CA GLN A 77 -7.88 10.94 2.09
C GLN A 77 -8.01 10.95 0.56
N GLY A 78 -7.00 10.43 -0.13
CA GLY A 78 -6.93 10.41 -1.58
C GLY A 78 -6.13 11.56 -2.18
N ASP A 79 -5.50 12.40 -1.36
CA ASP A 79 -4.64 13.48 -1.82
C ASP A 79 -3.38 12.92 -2.48
N ILE A 80 -3.05 13.48 -3.65
CA ILE A 80 -1.95 13.00 -4.49
C ILE A 80 -0.92 14.12 -4.69
N GLY A 81 0.36 13.77 -4.56
CA GLY A 81 1.46 14.69 -4.83
C GLY A 81 2.81 14.01 -4.69
N TRP A 82 3.87 14.80 -4.72
CA TRP A 82 5.24 14.35 -4.73
C TRP A 82 5.96 14.67 -3.42
N ILE A 83 6.61 13.67 -2.85
CA ILE A 83 7.43 13.80 -1.65
C ILE A 83 8.86 13.38 -1.99
N HIS A 84 9.84 14.15 -1.51
CA HIS A 84 11.25 13.80 -1.67
C HIS A 84 11.61 12.59 -0.80
N LEU A 85 12.41 11.66 -1.32
CA LEU A 85 12.76 10.40 -0.67
C LEU A 85 13.40 10.58 0.72
N SER A 86 14.11 11.69 0.96
CA SER A 86 14.68 12.00 2.28
C SER A 86 13.64 12.21 3.38
N GLN A 87 12.39 12.54 3.01
CA GLN A 87 11.27 12.73 3.95
C GLN A 87 10.47 11.44 4.16
N LEU A 88 10.83 10.36 3.47
CA LEU A 88 10.16 9.07 3.52
C LEU A 88 11.02 8.00 4.19
N SER A 89 10.37 6.96 4.69
CA SER A 89 10.97 5.79 5.33
C SER A 89 10.33 4.52 4.80
N ARG A 90 11.10 3.44 4.73
CA ARG A 90 10.59 2.08 4.46
C ARG A 90 9.92 1.44 5.68
N LYS A 91 9.93 2.11 6.84
CA LYS A 91 9.26 1.61 8.03
C LYS A 91 7.78 1.43 7.72
N ARG A 92 7.28 0.21 7.90
CA ARG A 92 5.87 -0.10 7.68
C ARG A 92 5.04 0.47 8.83
N THR A 93 4.01 1.19 8.47
CA THR A 93 3.08 1.82 9.41
C THR A 93 1.66 1.64 8.92
N LEU A 94 0.72 1.75 9.83
CA LEU A 94 -0.70 1.83 9.53
C LEU A 94 -1.31 3.06 10.19
N LEU A 95 -2.46 3.48 9.68
CA LEU A 95 -3.28 4.56 10.21
C LEU A 95 -4.63 4.00 10.63
N THR A 96 -5.08 4.32 11.83
CA THR A 96 -6.45 3.98 12.26
C THR A 96 -7.46 4.87 11.53
N THR A 97 -8.57 4.27 11.07
CA THR A 97 -9.61 4.98 10.29
C THR A 97 -10.93 5.11 11.05
N LYS A 98 -10.94 4.77 12.35
CA LYS A 98 -12.11 4.82 13.21
C LYS A 98 -11.70 5.11 14.65
N ASP A 99 -12.57 5.74 15.41
CA ASP A 99 -12.40 5.91 16.85
C ASP A 99 -12.67 4.62 17.63
N GLY A 100 -12.01 4.49 18.77
CA GLY A 100 -12.27 3.41 19.73
C GLY A 100 -11.72 2.06 19.32
N ILE A 101 -10.77 2.00 18.40
CA ILE A 101 -10.07 0.76 18.03
C ILE A 101 -9.26 0.27 19.24
N VAL A 102 -9.40 -1.01 19.58
CA VAL A 102 -8.77 -1.61 20.76
C VAL A 102 -7.46 -2.29 20.38
N LEU A 103 -6.39 -2.00 21.13
CA LEU A 103 -5.20 -2.84 21.17
C LEU A 103 -5.38 -3.96 22.18
N PHE A 104 -5.04 -5.19 21.78
CA PHE A 104 -5.12 -6.39 22.59
C PHE A 104 -3.74 -6.96 22.92
N LYS A 105 -3.63 -7.70 24.02
CA LYS A 105 -2.39 -8.40 24.40
C LYS A 105 -2.02 -9.49 23.38
N ASN A 106 -3.00 -10.21 22.84
CA ASN A 106 -2.84 -11.28 21.86
C ASN A 106 -3.77 -11.02 20.63
N ALA A 107 -3.51 -11.67 19.52
CA ALA A 107 -4.27 -11.56 18.26
C ALA A 107 -5.65 -12.26 18.35
N THR A 108 -6.48 -11.85 19.27
CA THR A 108 -7.86 -12.31 19.45
C THR A 108 -8.68 -11.29 20.22
N ILE A 109 -9.97 -11.16 19.88
CA ILE A 109 -10.92 -10.26 20.55
C ILE A 109 -11.21 -10.68 22.00
N TYR A 110 -10.94 -11.92 22.36
CA TYR A 110 -11.10 -12.44 23.72
C TYR A 110 -9.88 -12.16 24.62
N SER A 111 -8.83 -11.57 24.07
CA SER A 111 -7.63 -11.21 24.82
C SER A 111 -7.86 -9.95 25.66
N LYS A 112 -7.00 -9.81 26.69
CA LYS A 112 -6.99 -8.61 27.55
C LYS A 112 -6.79 -7.35 26.70
N PRO A 113 -7.71 -6.36 26.77
CA PRO A 113 -7.52 -5.07 26.12
C PRO A 113 -6.42 -4.29 26.84
N ILE A 114 -5.62 -3.55 26.07
CA ILE A 114 -4.52 -2.70 26.57
C ILE A 114 -4.99 -1.25 26.62
N ILE A 115 -5.48 -0.73 25.46
CA ILE A 115 -5.90 0.66 25.30
C ILE A 115 -6.86 0.78 24.11
N LYS A 116 -7.72 1.80 24.16
CA LYS A 116 -8.49 2.28 23.01
C LYS A 116 -7.74 3.40 22.31
N ILE A 117 -7.70 3.34 20.98
CA ILE A 117 -7.01 4.27 20.09
C ILE A 117 -8.04 5.08 19.33
N GLY A 118 -7.77 6.36 19.15
CA GLY A 118 -8.60 7.28 18.38
C GLY A 118 -8.43 7.09 16.87
N ASN A 119 -9.19 7.88 16.12
CA ASN A 119 -9.09 7.98 14.68
C ASN A 119 -7.79 8.68 14.27
N LEU A 120 -7.27 8.34 13.07
CA LEU A 120 -6.08 8.95 12.45
C LEU A 120 -4.81 8.87 13.30
N GLU A 121 -4.69 7.81 14.10
CA GLU A 121 -3.46 7.52 14.82
C GLU A 121 -2.54 6.60 14.02
N ALA A 122 -1.31 7.07 13.80
CA ALA A 122 -0.28 6.31 13.10
C ALA A 122 0.42 5.33 14.04
N ALA A 123 0.48 4.06 13.66
CA ALA A 123 1.14 3.01 14.42
C ALA A 123 2.24 2.33 13.60
N VAL A 124 3.36 2.01 14.24
CA VAL A 124 4.46 1.26 13.63
C VAL A 124 4.15 -0.22 13.66
N ILE A 125 4.17 -0.87 12.52
CA ILE A 125 3.95 -2.31 12.41
C ILE A 125 5.23 -3.05 12.80
N LYS A 126 5.08 -4.06 13.64
CA LYS A 126 6.16 -5.00 14.02
C LYS A 126 5.99 -6.35 13.34
N LYS A 127 4.74 -6.78 13.17
CA LYS A 127 4.39 -8.06 12.57
C LYS A 127 2.93 -8.02 12.15
N CYS A 128 2.59 -8.66 11.02
CA CYS A 128 1.19 -8.92 10.64
C CYS A 128 0.98 -10.39 10.31
N ILE A 129 -0.12 -10.92 10.79
CA ILE A 129 -0.73 -12.20 10.42
C ILE A 129 -2.10 -11.88 9.79
N PRO A 130 -2.80 -12.81 9.17
CA PRO A 130 -4.12 -12.53 8.61
C PRO A 130 -5.07 -11.89 9.64
N ASN A 131 -5.63 -10.73 9.29
CA ASN A 131 -6.59 -9.94 10.08
C ASN A 131 -6.04 -9.28 11.38
N TRP A 132 -4.75 -9.45 11.72
CA TRP A 132 -4.15 -8.88 12.92
C TRP A 132 -2.74 -8.36 12.68
N CYS A 133 -2.44 -7.17 13.22
CA CYS A 133 -1.07 -6.66 13.25
C CYS A 133 -0.63 -6.35 14.69
N LEU A 134 0.57 -6.77 15.03
CA LEU A 134 1.29 -6.31 16.22
C LEU A 134 1.87 -4.94 15.90
N VAL A 135 1.45 -3.95 16.63
CA VAL A 135 1.84 -2.56 16.39
C VAL A 135 2.39 -1.90 17.66
N GLU A 136 3.12 -0.85 17.43
CA GLU A 136 3.59 0.07 18.47
C GLU A 136 3.07 1.47 18.16
N ILE A 137 2.36 2.04 19.11
CA ILE A 137 1.81 3.38 19.06
C ILE A 137 2.12 4.11 20.36
N GLN A 138 2.81 5.25 20.28
CA GLN A 138 3.33 5.96 21.44
C GLN A 138 4.17 5.01 22.33
N LYS A 139 3.72 4.75 23.57
CA LYS A 139 4.36 3.82 24.52
C LYS A 139 3.70 2.44 24.60
N TYR A 140 2.64 2.22 23.84
CA TYR A 140 1.86 0.98 23.88
C TYR A 140 2.23 0.06 22.75
N LYS A 141 2.32 -1.24 23.04
CA LYS A 141 2.52 -2.31 22.06
C LYS A 141 1.41 -3.34 22.23
N GLY A 142 0.77 -3.71 21.14
CA GLY A 142 -0.32 -4.67 21.17
C GLY A 142 -0.82 -5.06 19.79
N TRP A 143 -1.76 -5.98 19.74
CA TRP A 143 -2.39 -6.47 18.53
C TRP A 143 -3.63 -5.65 18.18
N ILE A 144 -3.74 -5.24 16.93
CA ILE A 144 -4.86 -4.51 16.35
C ILE A 144 -5.49 -5.33 15.23
N GLN A 145 -6.83 -5.33 15.13
CA GLN A 145 -7.53 -5.85 13.95
C GLN A 145 -7.33 -4.94 12.75
N THR A 146 -7.29 -5.52 11.55
CA THR A 146 -6.99 -4.77 10.33
C THR A 146 -8.22 -4.24 9.60
N ASP A 147 -9.42 -4.42 10.15
CA ASP A 147 -10.69 -4.03 9.51
C ASP A 147 -10.86 -2.50 9.37
N HIS A 148 -10.23 -1.75 10.27
CA HIS A 148 -10.35 -0.28 10.34
C HIS A 148 -8.98 0.39 10.35
N VAL A 149 -8.09 -0.08 9.49
CA VAL A 149 -6.76 0.53 9.30
C VAL A 149 -6.48 0.76 7.81
N TRP A 150 -5.67 1.75 7.52
CA TRP A 150 -5.15 2.04 6.21
C TRP A 150 -3.61 1.93 6.19
N GLY A 151 -3.01 1.65 5.04
CA GLY A 151 -1.55 1.47 4.90
C GLY A 151 -1.13 0.01 4.79
N LEU A 152 -2.08 -0.91 4.64
CA LEU A 152 -1.88 -2.34 4.45
C LEU A 152 -2.56 -2.84 3.18
N GLU A 153 -2.02 -3.87 2.58
CA GLU A 153 -2.75 -4.71 1.63
C GLU A 153 -3.65 -5.71 2.35
N ASN A 154 -4.70 -6.16 1.65
CA ASN A 154 -5.62 -7.13 2.25
C ASN A 154 -4.86 -8.42 2.59
N LYS A 155 -4.96 -8.85 3.87
CA LYS A 155 -4.29 -10.05 4.42
C LYS A 155 -2.76 -10.04 4.27
N GLU A 156 -2.14 -8.87 4.22
CA GLU A 156 -0.69 -8.74 4.15
C GLU A 156 -0.02 -9.41 5.35
N ILE A 157 1.03 -10.20 5.08
CA ILE A 157 1.87 -10.82 6.10
C ILE A 157 3.17 -10.02 6.18
N ILE A 158 3.50 -9.55 7.37
CA ILE A 158 4.75 -8.84 7.67
C ILE A 158 5.43 -9.58 8.84
N ASN A 159 6.66 -10.01 8.62
CA ASN A 159 7.50 -10.71 9.60
C ASN A 159 8.45 -9.76 10.33
#